data_fbf0adaa6e1daf5c7489f2e98f1bd6f6
#
_entry.id   fbf0adaa6e1daf5c7489f2e98f1bd6f6
#
_cell.length_a   1.000
_cell.length_b   1.000
_cell.length_c   1.000
_cell.angle_alpha   90.00
_cell.angle_beta   90.00
_cell.angle_gamma   90.00
#
_symmetry.space_group_name_H-M   'P 1'
#
loop_
_entity.id
_entity.type
_entity.pdbx_description
1 polymer ?
#
loop_
_entity_poly.entity_id
_entity_poly.type
_entity_poly.pdbx_seq_one_letter_code
_entity_poly.pdbx_strand_id
1 'polypeptide(L)'
;MKTALTIAGSDSSGGAGIQADIKTMTANGVYAMSAITALTAQNTTGVTGIFEATPEFLAQEIDAIFTDIYPDAVKIGMVSSAE
;
A
#
# COMPACT_ATOMS: atom_id res chain seq x y z
N MET A 1 7.90 16.42 -10.17
CA MET A 1 7.20 15.13 -10.28
C MET A 1 6.16 15.04 -9.19
N LYS A 2 4.98 14.65 -9.55
CA LYS A 2 3.92 14.46 -8.56
C LYS A 2 4.15 13.18 -7.76
N THR A 3 3.73 13.19 -6.50
CA THR A 3 3.88 12.04 -5.61
C THR A 3 2.52 11.56 -5.13
N ALA A 4 2.40 10.27 -4.92
CA ALA A 4 1.17 9.67 -4.38
C ALA A 4 1.51 8.55 -3.41
N LEU A 5 0.68 8.43 -2.38
CA LEU A 5 0.80 7.39 -1.37
C LEU A 5 -0.39 6.44 -1.50
N THR A 6 -0.13 5.14 -1.59
CA THR A 6 -1.18 4.14 -1.46
C THR A 6 -1.11 3.48 -0.09
N ILE A 7 -2.24 3.41 0.59
CA ILE A 7 -2.38 2.73 1.88
C ILE A 7 -3.25 1.50 1.62
N ALA A 8 -2.64 0.33 1.53
CA ALA A 8 -3.34 -0.89 1.14
C ALA A 8 -2.55 -2.13 1.54
N GLY A 9 -3.15 -3.28 1.33
CA GLY A 9 -2.48 -4.56 1.52
C GLY A 9 -1.53 -4.89 0.39
N SER A 10 -0.60 -5.78 0.67
CA SER A 10 0.33 -6.30 -0.32
C SER A 10 -0.21 -7.59 -0.91
N ASP A 11 -0.23 -7.69 -2.24
CA ASP A 11 -0.60 -8.90 -2.96
C ASP A 11 0.67 -9.55 -3.50
N SER A 12 1.01 -10.71 -2.97
CA SER A 12 2.23 -11.41 -3.39
C SER A 12 2.23 -11.82 -4.86
N SER A 13 1.05 -11.94 -5.47
CA SER A 13 0.94 -12.26 -6.90
C SER A 13 1.05 -11.02 -7.79
N GLY A 14 0.98 -9.83 -7.22
CA GLY A 14 1.19 -8.57 -7.94
C GLY A 14 0.00 -8.02 -8.69
N GLY A 15 -1.17 -8.66 -8.60
CA GLY A 15 -2.35 -8.26 -9.38
C GLY A 15 -3.29 -7.29 -8.69
N ALA A 16 -3.08 -7.04 -7.39
CA ALA A 16 -3.95 -6.18 -6.59
C ALA A 16 -3.12 -5.47 -5.52
N GLY A 17 -3.80 -4.74 -4.62
CA GLY A 17 -3.15 -4.08 -3.50
C GLY A 17 -2.14 -3.04 -3.93
N ILE A 18 -1.09 -2.88 -3.12
CA ILE A 18 -0.07 -1.86 -3.38
C ILE A 18 0.66 -2.09 -4.71
N GLN A 19 0.85 -3.34 -5.09
CA GLN A 19 1.56 -3.67 -6.32
C GLN A 19 0.81 -3.13 -7.54
N ALA A 20 -0.49 -3.32 -7.60
CA ALA A 20 -1.32 -2.80 -8.68
C ALA A 20 -1.31 -1.26 -8.67
N ASP A 21 -1.43 -0.65 -7.50
CA ASP A 21 -1.43 0.80 -7.35
C ASP A 21 -0.11 1.42 -7.79
N ILE A 22 1.02 0.83 -7.37
CA ILE A 22 2.34 1.32 -7.74
C ILE A 22 2.54 1.24 -9.25
N LYS A 23 2.14 0.13 -9.86
CA LYS A 23 2.24 -0.03 -11.32
C LYS A 23 1.45 1.03 -12.06
N THR A 24 0.22 1.27 -11.62
CA THR A 24 -0.66 2.27 -12.24
C THR A 24 -0.10 3.68 -12.08
N MET A 25 0.33 4.04 -10.88
CA MET A 25 0.90 5.34 -10.60
C MET A 25 2.16 5.58 -11.41
N THR A 26 3.04 4.59 -11.47
CA THR A 26 4.27 4.69 -12.24
C THR A 26 3.99 4.84 -13.72
N ALA A 27 3.02 4.10 -14.24
CA ALA A 27 2.63 4.21 -15.66
C ALA A 27 2.09 5.59 -16.00
N ASN A 28 1.58 6.31 -15.01
CA ASN A 28 1.06 7.68 -15.20
C ASN A 28 2.08 8.76 -14.82
N GLY A 29 3.33 8.39 -14.63
CA GLY A 29 4.40 9.35 -14.34
C GLY A 29 4.39 9.90 -12.92
N VAL A 30 3.79 9.16 -11.98
CA VAL A 30 3.67 9.57 -10.58
C VAL A 30 4.68 8.77 -9.74
N TYR A 31 5.40 9.46 -8.85
CA TYR A 31 6.27 8.78 -7.90
C TYR A 31 5.42 8.13 -6.82
N ALA A 32 5.45 6.80 -6.76
CA ALA A 32 4.57 6.02 -5.89
C ALA A 32 5.26 5.65 -4.58
N MET A 33 4.54 5.87 -3.48
CA MET A 33 4.96 5.45 -2.15
C MET A 33 3.89 4.56 -1.56
N SER A 34 4.22 3.76 -0.54
CA SER A 34 3.26 2.83 0.03
C SER A 34 3.33 2.76 1.54
N ALA A 35 2.17 2.57 2.17
CA ALA A 35 2.05 2.14 3.55
C ALA A 35 1.24 0.86 3.54
N ILE A 36 1.82 -0.21 4.04
CA ILE A 36 1.25 -1.55 3.89
C ILE A 36 0.41 -1.90 5.11
N THR A 37 -0.87 -2.24 4.89
CA THR A 37 -1.79 -2.60 5.97
C THR A 37 -1.72 -4.08 6.31
N ALA A 38 -1.40 -4.93 5.35
CA ALA A 38 -1.30 -6.37 5.55
C ALA A 38 -0.46 -6.98 4.45
N LEU A 39 0.21 -8.08 4.78
CA LEU A 39 0.90 -8.91 3.81
C LEU A 39 0.03 -10.12 3.52
N THR A 40 -0.06 -10.53 2.26
CA THR A 40 -0.79 -11.74 1.91
C THR A 40 0.11 -12.73 1.24
N ALA A 41 -0.09 -14.01 1.56
CA ALA A 41 0.45 -15.11 0.78
C ALA A 41 -0.64 -15.51 -0.21
N GLN A 42 -0.46 -15.05 -1.45
CA GLN A 42 -1.54 -15.05 -2.43
C GLN A 42 -1.00 -15.41 -3.80
N ASN A 43 -1.86 -16.06 -4.60
CA ASN A 43 -1.57 -16.32 -6.01
C ASN A 43 -2.87 -16.13 -6.80
N THR A 44 -2.87 -16.53 -8.08
CA THR A 44 -4.04 -16.31 -8.94
C THR A 44 -5.24 -17.17 -8.55
N THR A 45 -5.07 -18.17 -7.69
CA THR A 45 -6.17 -19.03 -7.25
C THR A 45 -6.73 -18.65 -5.89
N GLY A 46 -6.07 -17.77 -5.15
CA GLY A 46 -6.61 -17.31 -3.88
C GLY A 46 -5.56 -16.91 -2.87
N VAL A 47 -6.04 -16.55 -1.69
CA VAL A 47 -5.23 -16.13 -0.56
C VAL A 47 -5.05 -17.30 0.39
N THR A 48 -3.79 -17.64 0.69
CA THR A 48 -3.48 -18.75 1.61
C THR A 48 -3.06 -18.28 3.00
N GLY A 49 -2.76 -17.00 3.18
CA GLY A 49 -2.39 -16.47 4.48
C GLY A 49 -2.39 -14.96 4.50
N ILE A 50 -2.64 -14.38 5.67
CA ILE A 50 -2.67 -12.92 5.86
C ILE A 50 -1.89 -12.59 7.13
N PHE A 51 -1.00 -11.60 7.05
CA PHE A 51 -0.31 -11.06 8.20
C PHE A 51 -0.58 -9.56 8.26
N GLU A 52 -1.37 -9.14 9.24
CA GLU A 52 -1.79 -7.75 9.35
C GLU A 52 -0.76 -6.90 10.07
N ALA A 53 -0.52 -5.70 9.56
CA ALA A 53 0.27 -4.71 10.27
C ALA A 53 -0.55 -4.19 11.46
N THR A 54 0.13 -3.96 12.60
CA THR A 54 -0.56 -3.35 13.75
C THR A 54 -0.87 -1.90 13.44
N PRO A 55 -1.90 -1.30 14.08
CA PRO A 55 -2.18 0.13 13.92
C PRO A 55 -0.96 1.00 14.25
N GLU A 56 -0.18 0.62 15.26
CA GLU A 56 1.02 1.35 15.64
C GLU A 56 2.08 1.31 14.55
N PHE A 57 2.28 0.15 13.93
CA PHE A 57 3.26 0.03 12.85
C PHE A 57 2.81 0.78 11.60
N LEU A 58 1.52 0.71 11.28
CA LEU A 58 0.98 1.45 10.15
C LEU A 58 1.16 2.95 10.35
N ALA A 59 0.95 3.45 11.57
CA ALA A 59 1.21 4.85 11.88
C ALA A 59 2.68 5.21 11.65
N GLN A 60 3.61 4.31 12.01
CA GLN A 60 5.03 4.53 11.77
C GLN A 60 5.36 4.60 10.29
N GLU A 61 4.73 3.75 9.46
CA GLU A 61 4.92 3.79 8.01
C GLU A 61 4.47 5.14 7.45
N ILE A 62 3.30 5.60 7.87
CA ILE A 62 2.74 6.87 7.39
C ILE A 62 3.60 8.04 7.84
N ASP A 63 4.02 8.06 9.10
CA ASP A 63 4.88 9.12 9.63
C ASP A 63 6.21 9.17 8.90
N ALA A 64 6.81 8.01 8.61
CA ALA A 64 8.08 7.96 7.89
C ALA A 64 7.98 8.61 6.52
N ILE A 65 6.84 8.43 5.84
CA ILE A 65 6.61 9.03 4.53
C ILE A 65 6.37 10.52 4.65
N PHE A 66 5.49 10.93 5.56
CA PHE A 66 5.06 12.33 5.66
C PHE A 66 6.18 13.24 6.19
N THR A 67 7.14 12.69 6.93
CA THR A 67 8.28 13.48 7.41
C THR A 67 9.39 13.63 6.39
N ASP A 68 9.36 12.86 5.31
CA ASP A 68 10.36 12.91 4.25
C ASP A 68 9.77 13.51 2.97
N ILE A 69 8.88 12.78 2.32
CA ILE A 69 8.25 13.24 1.07
C ILE A 69 6.74 13.33 1.30
N TYR A 70 6.23 14.55 1.45
CA TYR A 70 4.80 14.76 1.65
C TYR A 70 4.08 14.44 0.35
N PRO A 71 3.12 13.51 0.35
CA PRO A 71 2.45 13.12 -0.90
C PRO A 71 1.47 14.19 -1.40
N ASP A 72 1.39 14.33 -2.71
CA ASP A 72 0.40 15.20 -3.35
C ASP A 72 -1.00 14.59 -3.30
N ALA A 73 -1.09 13.27 -3.29
CA ALA A 73 -2.36 12.55 -3.24
C ALA A 73 -2.21 11.28 -2.43
N VAL A 74 -3.31 10.83 -1.81
CA VAL A 74 -3.35 9.61 -1.03
C VAL A 74 -4.52 8.75 -1.53
N LYS A 75 -4.23 7.48 -1.83
CA LYS A 75 -5.26 6.51 -2.19
C LYS A 75 -5.32 5.47 -1.07
N ILE A 76 -6.50 5.23 -0.56
CA ILE A 76 -6.72 4.23 0.49
C ILE A 76 -7.45 3.05 -0.14
N GLY A 77 -6.80 1.89 -0.11
CA GLY A 77 -7.40 0.65 -0.56
C GLY A 77 -8.15 -0.02 0.58
N MET A 78 -8.50 -1.29 0.36
CA MET A 78 -9.17 -2.07 1.40
C MET A 78 -8.23 -2.28 2.57
N VAL A 79 -8.71 -2.01 3.79
CA VAL A 79 -7.99 -2.31 5.03
C VAL A 79 -8.71 -3.43 5.76
N SER A 80 -7.92 -4.25 6.47
CA SER A 80 -8.46 -5.44 7.12
C SER A 80 -9.19 -5.15 8.42
N SER A 81 -9.07 -3.96 8.96
CA SER A 81 -9.78 -3.56 10.16
C SER A 81 -10.37 -2.18 9.98
N ALA A 82 -11.33 -1.82 10.84
CA ALA A 82 -12.05 -0.55 10.73
C ALA A 82 -11.26 0.63 11.33
N GLU A 83 -10.07 0.39 11.77
CA GLU A 83 -9.25 1.42 12.39
C GLU A 83 -8.70 2.42 11.39
#